data_76b13265dd9d84dbaa491d5fef23878e
#
_entry.id   76b13265dd9d84dbaa491d5fef23878e
#
_cell.length_a   1.000
_cell.length_b   1.000
_cell.length_c   1.000
_cell.angle_alpha   90.00
_cell.angle_beta   90.00
_cell.angle_gamma   90.00
#
_symmetry.space_group_name_H-M   'P 1'
#
loop_
_entity.id
_entity.type
_entity.pdbx_description
1 polymer ?
#
loop_
_entity_poly.entity_id
_entity_poly.type
_entity_poly.pdbx_seq_one_letter_code
_entity_poly.pdbx_strand_id
1 'polypeptide(L)'
;MTYKYKMYRNKSLRHLDRLIDYHCEVYNYCIALHRRYYKMYHKHLSANKLKVHLTKVRKRPNKEHWRELGSQSIQDVAERIERSYKAFFDAKKEQRCGRHSIPHFCKRKNYSSFTLKQTGYKFHDGNHITILGKDYKYVAHRPYEGTIKTVSIKRDNCGDFWLCIVCAKPASEIIPRKGNAIGYDFGLKTFLTGSDGSRIESPRFLEKNATALRSAQQALNRKRKGSANWRRAKMDVARKYQYVRNRRKDWFYKLAVDIASQYSDVCIEDLNIKAMQQLWGRKISDYAFTEFVSILQNQLSKTGGQLHKVDRFYPSSKTCSHCGHIVEGMPLDVRRWECPICHAMLDRDGNAAVNILVEGMKSA
;
A
#
# COMPACT_ATOMS: atom_id res chain seq x y z
N MET A 1 -10.60 11.53 -1.15
CA MET A 1 -9.94 10.84 -2.30
C MET A 1 -8.50 11.31 -2.43
N THR A 2 -7.57 10.46 -2.96
CA THR A 2 -6.17 10.87 -3.15
C THR A 2 -5.82 10.80 -4.63
N TYR A 3 -5.33 11.92 -5.16
CA TYR A 3 -4.82 12.02 -6.53
C TYR A 3 -3.29 12.04 -6.48
N LYS A 4 -2.65 11.35 -7.44
CA LYS A 4 -1.20 11.22 -7.48
C LYS A 4 -0.71 11.54 -8.90
N TYR A 5 0.11 12.59 -9.00
CA TYR A 5 0.67 13.09 -10.25
C TYR A 5 2.19 12.98 -10.23
N LYS A 6 2.77 12.57 -11.35
CA LYS A 6 4.23 12.55 -11.50
C LYS A 6 4.72 13.97 -11.79
N MET A 7 5.78 14.41 -11.10
CA MET A 7 6.41 15.70 -11.38
C MET A 7 7.42 15.57 -12.54
N TYR A 8 7.51 16.56 -13.41
CA TYR A 8 8.50 16.58 -14.48
C TYR A 8 9.92 16.68 -13.90
N ARG A 9 10.84 15.91 -14.48
CA ARG A 9 12.25 15.95 -14.07
C ARG A 9 12.91 17.22 -14.59
N ASN A 10 13.38 18.06 -13.67
CA ASN A 10 14.16 19.25 -13.96
C ASN A 10 15.18 19.53 -12.82
N LYS A 11 16.02 20.54 -12.99
CA LYS A 11 17.02 20.94 -11.97
C LYS A 11 16.37 21.41 -10.67
N SER A 12 15.16 21.95 -10.72
CA SER A 12 14.42 22.45 -9.54
C SER A 12 14.07 21.34 -8.55
N LEU A 13 14.00 20.07 -8.98
CA LEU A 13 13.72 18.93 -8.09
C LEU A 13 14.79 18.73 -7.00
N ARG A 14 16.03 19.23 -7.20
CA ARG A 14 17.06 19.24 -6.15
C ARG A 14 16.63 20.04 -4.92
N HIS A 15 15.80 21.06 -5.12
CA HIS A 15 15.24 21.82 -4.00
C HIS A 15 14.27 20.95 -3.18
N LEU A 16 13.36 20.21 -3.82
CA LEU A 16 12.45 19.30 -3.12
C LEU A 16 13.21 18.18 -2.40
N ASP A 17 14.29 17.69 -2.99
CA ASP A 17 15.18 16.69 -2.38
C ASP A 17 15.77 17.24 -1.07
N ARG A 18 16.30 18.46 -1.11
CA ARG A 18 16.84 19.16 0.06
C ARG A 18 15.77 19.41 1.13
N LEU A 19 14.56 19.84 0.73
CA LEU A 19 13.45 20.02 1.68
C LEU A 19 13.08 18.72 2.39
N ILE A 20 13.06 17.58 1.69
CA ILE A 20 12.80 16.28 2.30
C ILE A 20 13.89 15.93 3.31
N ASP A 21 15.15 16.20 3.00
CA ASP A 21 16.27 15.95 3.91
C ASP A 21 16.20 16.84 5.16
N TYR A 22 15.81 18.11 5.02
CA TYR A 22 15.56 18.98 6.17
C TYR A 22 14.38 18.51 7.04
N HIS A 23 13.30 18.01 6.44
CA HIS A 23 12.21 17.41 7.22
C HIS A 23 12.67 16.15 7.98
N CYS A 24 13.58 15.37 7.41
CA CYS A 24 14.18 14.24 8.12
C CYS A 24 15.02 14.71 9.33
N GLU A 25 15.73 15.82 9.20
CA GLU A 25 16.48 16.43 10.31
C GLU A 25 15.53 16.89 11.43
N VAL A 26 14.43 17.60 11.06
CA VAL A 26 13.39 18.00 12.02
C VAL A 26 12.79 16.78 12.72
N TYR A 27 12.46 15.73 11.96
CA TYR A 27 11.92 14.48 12.51
C TYR A 27 12.88 13.86 13.53
N ASN A 28 14.16 13.72 13.19
CA ASN A 28 15.17 13.15 14.10
C ASN A 28 15.40 14.02 15.34
N TYR A 29 15.38 15.33 15.19
CA TYR A 29 15.42 16.25 16.30
C TYR A 29 14.24 16.04 17.27
N CYS A 30 13.03 15.88 16.74
CA CYS A 30 11.85 15.59 17.54
C CYS A 30 11.94 14.25 18.27
N ILE A 31 12.45 13.20 17.63
CA ILE A 31 12.68 11.90 18.27
C ILE A 31 13.69 12.01 19.43
N ALA A 32 14.79 12.73 19.22
CA ALA A 32 15.77 12.98 20.29
C ALA A 32 15.14 13.73 21.47
N LEU A 33 14.32 14.75 21.19
CA LEU A 33 13.63 15.53 22.21
C LEU A 33 12.61 14.68 22.99
N HIS A 34 11.82 13.85 22.30
CA HIS A 34 10.89 12.90 22.91
C HIS A 34 11.60 11.96 23.88
N ARG A 35 12.72 11.36 23.47
CA ARG A 35 13.50 10.44 24.29
C ARG A 35 14.05 11.15 25.54
N ARG A 36 14.60 12.37 25.37
CA ARG A 36 15.11 13.17 26.49
C ARG A 36 13.99 13.55 27.46
N TYR A 37 12.86 14.01 26.95
CA TYR A 37 11.70 14.41 27.76
C TYR A 37 11.17 13.22 28.57
N TYR A 38 11.04 12.05 27.94
CA TYR A 38 10.60 10.84 28.63
C TYR A 38 11.59 10.40 29.72
N LYS A 39 12.89 10.47 29.44
CA LYS A 39 13.93 10.13 30.43
C LYS A 39 13.86 11.04 31.67
N MET A 40 13.55 12.33 31.50
CA MET A 40 13.50 13.31 32.56
C MET A 40 12.19 13.30 33.35
N TYR A 41 11.06 13.12 32.65
CA TYR A 41 9.74 13.35 33.24
C TYR A 41 8.85 12.09 33.25
N HIS A 42 9.29 11.00 32.68
CA HIS A 42 8.49 9.76 32.48
C HIS A 42 7.12 10.00 31.85
N LYS A 43 6.97 11.09 31.08
CA LYS A 43 5.74 11.53 30.44
C LYS A 43 5.91 11.61 28.93
N HIS A 44 4.82 11.40 28.20
CA HIS A 44 4.76 11.61 26.77
C HIS A 44 4.81 13.12 26.42
N LEU A 45 5.61 13.48 25.41
CA LEU A 45 5.67 14.84 24.89
C LEU A 45 4.61 15.01 23.80
N SER A 46 3.53 15.75 24.08
CA SER A 46 2.45 15.94 23.12
C SER A 46 2.85 16.75 21.89
N ALA A 47 2.17 16.51 20.76
CA ALA A 47 2.40 17.23 19.50
C ALA A 47 2.28 18.76 19.68
N ASN A 48 1.36 19.23 20.51
CA ASN A 48 1.19 20.67 20.73
C ASN A 48 2.40 21.31 21.41
N LYS A 49 2.92 20.69 22.48
CA LYS A 49 4.16 21.16 23.14
C LYS A 49 5.34 21.14 22.15
N LEU A 50 5.41 20.09 21.32
CA LEU A 50 6.44 19.95 20.30
C LEU A 50 6.34 21.03 19.23
N LYS A 51 5.14 21.37 18.74
CA LYS A 51 4.91 22.46 17.76
C LYS A 51 5.38 23.82 18.30
N VAL A 52 5.02 24.16 19.55
CA VAL A 52 5.47 25.40 20.19
C VAL A 52 6.99 25.44 20.30
N HIS A 53 7.61 24.33 20.71
CA HIS A 53 9.08 24.23 20.79
C HIS A 53 9.75 24.42 19.44
N LEU A 54 9.25 23.76 18.38
CA LEU A 54 9.78 23.86 17.02
C LEU A 54 9.68 25.29 16.47
N THR A 55 8.64 26.03 16.79
CA THR A 55 8.49 27.43 16.42
C THR A 55 9.60 28.31 17.01
N LYS A 56 10.02 28.02 18.25
CA LYS A 56 11.15 28.73 18.89
C LYS A 56 12.51 28.29 18.32
N VAL A 57 12.72 26.98 18.14
CA VAL A 57 13.98 26.42 17.63
C VAL A 57 14.29 26.88 16.20
N ARG A 58 13.28 26.98 15.36
CA ARG A 58 13.39 27.43 13.96
C ARG A 58 13.97 28.86 13.81
N LYS A 59 13.88 29.68 14.88
CA LYS A 59 14.43 31.06 14.90
C LYS A 59 15.92 31.09 15.22
N ARG A 60 16.49 29.99 15.72
CA ARG A 60 17.91 29.93 16.13
C ARG A 60 18.85 30.02 14.91
N PRO A 61 20.01 30.67 15.04
CA PRO A 61 20.98 30.85 13.94
C PRO A 61 21.41 29.53 13.29
N ASN A 62 21.68 28.49 14.09
CA ASN A 62 22.09 27.17 13.60
C ASN A 62 20.96 26.34 12.94
N LYS A 63 19.74 26.87 12.85
CA LYS A 63 18.56 26.24 12.27
C LYS A 63 17.88 27.10 11.20
N GLU A 64 18.59 28.08 10.61
CA GLU A 64 18.02 28.96 9.60
C GLU A 64 17.46 28.22 8.39
N HIS A 65 18.10 27.15 7.94
CA HIS A 65 17.62 26.31 6.85
C HIS A 65 16.24 25.69 7.08
N TRP A 66 15.79 25.58 8.35
CA TRP A 66 14.42 25.14 8.65
C TRP A 66 13.36 26.19 8.29
N ARG A 67 13.76 27.46 8.06
CA ARG A 67 12.83 28.50 7.62
C ARG A 67 12.29 28.24 6.20
N GLU A 68 13.05 27.51 5.37
CA GLU A 68 12.63 27.09 4.03
C GLU A 68 11.44 26.10 4.06
N LEU A 69 11.19 25.40 5.18
CA LEU A 69 10.22 24.30 5.25
C LEU A 69 8.75 24.75 5.35
N GLY A 70 8.50 26.01 5.65
CA GLY A 70 7.16 26.45 5.99
C GLY A 70 6.67 25.91 7.36
N SER A 71 5.84 26.70 8.05
CA SER A 71 5.40 26.35 9.42
C SER A 71 4.53 25.10 9.46
N GLN A 72 3.59 24.96 8.55
CA GLN A 72 2.64 23.84 8.53
C GLN A 72 3.30 22.49 8.24
N SER A 73 4.32 22.45 7.37
CA SER A 73 5.01 21.19 7.08
C SER A 73 5.86 20.70 8.27
N ILE A 74 6.43 21.64 9.05
CA ILE A 74 7.12 21.33 10.31
C ILE A 74 6.12 20.80 11.36
N GLN A 75 4.93 21.43 11.47
CA GLN A 75 3.88 20.97 12.36
C GLN A 75 3.38 19.56 11.99
N ASP A 76 3.29 19.24 10.69
CA ASP A 76 2.93 17.89 10.24
C ASP A 76 3.95 16.85 10.70
N VAL A 77 5.25 17.17 10.79
CA VAL A 77 6.26 16.26 11.35
C VAL A 77 5.92 15.90 12.81
N ALA A 78 5.56 16.89 13.64
CA ALA A 78 5.15 16.63 15.03
C ALA A 78 3.91 15.74 15.11
N GLU A 79 2.92 16.00 14.25
CA GLU A 79 1.70 15.19 14.19
C GLU A 79 1.92 13.77 13.66
N ARG A 80 2.85 13.58 12.71
CA ARG A 80 3.24 12.24 12.25
C ARG A 80 3.83 11.41 13.38
N ILE A 81 4.67 12.03 14.22
CA ILE A 81 5.26 11.37 15.38
C ILE A 81 4.18 11.00 16.39
N GLU A 82 3.26 11.92 16.68
CA GLU A 82 2.12 11.68 17.58
C GLU A 82 1.25 10.51 17.10
N ARG A 83 0.87 10.52 15.81
CA ARG A 83 0.12 9.41 15.22
C ARG A 83 0.86 8.07 15.31
N SER A 84 2.19 8.08 15.17
CA SER A 84 2.99 6.86 15.28
C SER A 84 3.05 6.32 16.70
N TYR A 85 3.16 7.20 17.71
CA TYR A 85 3.06 6.81 19.11
C TYR A 85 1.67 6.29 19.46
N LYS A 86 0.61 6.99 19.02
CA LYS A 86 -0.77 6.54 19.21
C LYS A 86 -0.98 5.13 18.63
N ALA A 87 -0.58 4.91 17.39
CA ALA A 87 -0.68 3.59 16.75
C ALA A 87 0.10 2.50 17.51
N PHE A 88 1.26 2.82 18.09
CA PHE A 88 2.02 1.91 18.94
C PHE A 88 1.25 1.56 20.22
N PHE A 89 0.71 2.56 20.94
CA PHE A 89 -0.03 2.33 22.18
C PHE A 89 -1.34 1.61 21.95
N ASP A 90 -2.07 1.94 20.87
CA ASP A 90 -3.31 1.25 20.48
C ASP A 90 -3.04 -0.22 20.15
N ALA A 91 -1.99 -0.52 19.37
CA ALA A 91 -1.59 -1.89 19.07
C ALA A 91 -1.17 -2.68 20.32
N LYS A 92 -0.55 -2.01 21.33
CA LYS A 92 -0.19 -2.65 22.59
C LYS A 92 -1.44 -2.97 23.42
N LYS A 93 -2.41 -2.06 23.50
CA LYS A 93 -3.70 -2.29 24.19
C LYS A 93 -4.46 -3.45 23.60
N GLU A 94 -4.51 -3.55 22.27
CA GLU A 94 -5.23 -4.60 21.52
C GLU A 94 -4.42 -5.90 21.39
N GLN A 95 -3.30 -6.04 22.09
CA GLN A 95 -2.38 -7.20 22.04
C GLN A 95 -1.92 -7.60 20.63
N ARG A 96 -1.95 -6.67 19.69
CA ARG A 96 -1.48 -6.87 18.31
C ARG A 96 0.05 -6.80 18.25
N CYS A 97 0.71 -7.79 18.85
CA CYS A 97 2.19 -7.85 18.89
C CYS A 97 2.83 -7.69 17.50
N GLY A 98 3.88 -6.86 17.42
CA GLY A 98 4.77 -6.76 16.26
C GLY A 98 4.31 -5.89 15.08
N ARG A 99 3.11 -5.27 15.11
CA ARG A 99 2.63 -4.40 14.02
C ARG A 99 3.18 -2.98 14.05
N HIS A 100 3.40 -2.41 15.23
CA HIS A 100 3.89 -1.04 15.39
C HIS A 100 5.02 -0.99 16.41
N SER A 101 6.11 -0.34 16.07
CA SER A 101 7.24 -0.07 16.96
C SER A 101 7.23 1.38 17.44
N ILE A 102 7.90 1.65 18.56
CA ILE A 102 8.13 3.03 19.01
C ILE A 102 8.86 3.80 17.89
N PRO A 103 8.47 5.05 17.61
CA PRO A 103 9.16 5.88 16.64
C PRO A 103 10.67 6.00 16.96
N HIS A 104 11.50 5.79 15.94
CA HIS A 104 12.94 5.80 16.04
C HIS A 104 13.58 6.71 15.00
N PHE A 105 14.89 6.95 15.11
CA PHE A 105 15.63 7.78 14.15
C PHE A 105 15.51 7.24 12.72
N CYS A 106 15.29 8.16 11.79
CA CYS A 106 15.16 7.84 10.37
C CYS A 106 16.42 8.27 9.60
N LYS A 107 16.94 7.38 8.75
CA LYS A 107 18.02 7.74 7.82
C LYS A 107 17.44 8.60 6.69
N ARG A 108 18.16 9.64 6.21
CA ARG A 108 17.72 10.52 5.10
C ARG A 108 17.20 9.75 3.89
N LYS A 109 17.85 8.64 3.49
CA LYS A 109 17.43 7.80 2.37
C LYS A 109 16.06 7.13 2.56
N ASN A 110 15.59 6.99 3.80
CA ASN A 110 14.32 6.35 4.15
C ASN A 110 13.19 7.38 4.37
N TYR A 111 13.56 8.66 4.59
CA TYR A 111 12.58 9.73 4.72
C TYR A 111 12.23 10.23 3.32
N SER A 112 10.97 10.15 2.94
CA SER A 112 10.60 10.25 1.52
C SER A 112 9.54 11.29 1.20
N SER A 113 8.98 12.01 2.18
CA SER A 113 7.87 12.92 1.90
C SER A 113 7.68 13.99 2.98
N PHE A 114 7.10 15.13 2.56
CA PHE A 114 6.55 16.14 3.46
C PHE A 114 5.14 16.53 3.00
N THR A 115 4.36 17.12 3.91
CA THR A 115 2.96 17.49 3.68
C THR A 115 2.73 18.95 4.00
N LEU A 116 2.02 19.62 3.09
CA LEU A 116 1.48 20.97 3.22
C LEU A 116 -0.04 20.86 3.40
N LYS A 117 -0.63 21.60 4.33
CA LYS A 117 -2.05 21.53 4.62
C LYS A 117 -2.83 22.62 3.89
N GLN A 118 -2.77 23.84 4.39
CA GLN A 118 -3.53 24.98 3.86
C GLN A 118 -2.66 25.98 3.10
N THR A 119 -1.38 26.09 3.47
CA THR A 119 -0.46 27.07 2.89
C THR A 119 0.84 26.40 2.44
N GLY A 120 1.66 27.15 1.68
CA GLY A 120 2.93 26.69 1.15
C GLY A 120 2.83 26.07 -0.24
N TYR A 121 1.65 26.09 -0.85
CA TYR A 121 1.45 25.73 -2.25
C TYR A 121 0.42 26.63 -2.92
N LYS A 122 0.54 26.79 -4.23
CA LYS A 122 -0.45 27.47 -5.09
C LYS A 122 -0.51 26.76 -6.44
N PHE A 123 -1.71 26.35 -6.84
CA PHE A 123 -1.93 25.80 -8.17
C PHE A 123 -2.10 26.96 -9.17
N HIS A 124 -1.56 26.77 -10.36
CA HIS A 124 -1.70 27.71 -11.49
C HIS A 124 -2.37 26.98 -12.65
N ASP A 125 -2.78 27.73 -13.63
CA ASP A 125 -3.38 27.20 -14.85
C ASP A 125 -2.48 26.17 -15.54
N GLY A 126 -3.11 25.18 -16.16
CA GLY A 126 -2.42 24.08 -16.79
C GLY A 126 -1.94 23.05 -15.78
N ASN A 127 -0.65 22.77 -15.76
CA ASN A 127 -0.05 21.70 -14.96
C ASN A 127 1.11 22.20 -14.09
N HIS A 128 0.99 23.43 -13.56
CA HIS A 128 2.00 24.08 -12.74
C HIS A 128 1.53 24.21 -11.28
N ILE A 129 2.48 24.14 -10.36
CA ILE A 129 2.28 24.34 -8.94
C ILE A 129 3.49 25.03 -8.32
N THR A 130 3.26 26.11 -7.58
CA THR A 130 4.27 26.70 -6.70
C THR A 130 4.29 25.95 -5.38
N ILE A 131 5.48 25.54 -4.92
CA ILE A 131 5.69 24.85 -3.64
C ILE A 131 6.81 25.59 -2.91
N LEU A 132 6.48 26.18 -1.75
CA LEU A 132 7.40 26.93 -0.90
C LEU A 132 8.25 27.93 -1.72
N GLY A 133 7.56 28.72 -2.56
CA GLY A 133 8.17 29.81 -3.35
C GLY A 133 8.88 29.39 -4.64
N LYS A 134 8.77 28.11 -5.05
CA LYS A 134 9.33 27.64 -6.34
C LYS A 134 8.30 26.93 -7.18
N ASP A 135 8.39 27.11 -8.50
CA ASP A 135 7.46 26.57 -9.47
C ASP A 135 7.91 25.21 -9.99
N TYR A 136 6.92 24.32 -10.12
CA TYR A 136 7.10 22.95 -10.59
C TYR A 136 6.00 22.59 -11.57
N LYS A 137 6.35 21.73 -12.53
CA LYS A 137 5.43 21.16 -13.51
C LYS A 137 5.13 19.70 -13.18
N TYR A 138 3.87 19.29 -13.32
CA TYR A 138 3.45 17.91 -13.08
C TYR A 138 2.61 17.38 -14.25
N VAL A 139 2.50 16.06 -14.36
CA VAL A 139 1.73 15.38 -15.41
C VAL A 139 0.27 15.33 -14.98
N ALA A 140 -0.54 16.26 -15.48
CA ALA A 140 -1.98 16.34 -15.18
C ALA A 140 -2.76 15.39 -16.09
N HIS A 141 -2.69 14.08 -15.81
CA HIS A 141 -3.38 13.05 -16.59
C HIS A 141 -4.90 12.95 -16.30
N ARG A 142 -5.37 13.60 -15.27
CA ARG A 142 -6.79 13.72 -14.91
C ARG A 142 -7.00 14.93 -14.00
N PRO A 143 -8.19 15.56 -14.01
CA PRO A 143 -8.52 16.60 -13.04
C PRO A 143 -8.63 15.99 -11.63
N TYR A 144 -8.39 16.81 -10.61
CA TYR A 144 -8.77 16.47 -9.23
C TYR A 144 -10.09 17.16 -8.89
N GLU A 145 -10.91 16.50 -8.08
CA GLU A 145 -12.25 16.97 -7.70
C GLU A 145 -12.37 17.12 -6.19
N GLY A 146 -13.16 18.09 -5.77
CA GLY A 146 -13.43 18.38 -4.36
C GLY A 146 -12.45 19.36 -3.73
N THR A 147 -12.65 19.63 -2.43
CA THR A 147 -11.83 20.57 -1.67
C THR A 147 -10.51 19.96 -1.25
N ILE A 148 -9.41 20.61 -1.58
CA ILE A 148 -8.05 20.15 -1.20
C ILE A 148 -7.90 20.23 0.32
N LYS A 149 -7.56 19.11 0.96
CA LYS A 149 -7.25 19.02 2.39
C LYS A 149 -5.75 19.06 2.65
N THR A 150 -4.97 18.33 1.86
CA THR A 150 -3.51 18.30 1.99
C THR A 150 -2.83 18.06 0.65
N VAL A 151 -1.66 18.64 0.51
CA VAL A 151 -0.74 18.41 -0.61
C VAL A 151 0.54 17.79 -0.05
N SER A 152 0.92 16.62 -0.54
CA SER A 152 2.15 15.95 -0.13
C SER A 152 3.09 15.78 -1.31
N ILE A 153 4.36 16.07 -1.09
CA ILE A 153 5.43 15.79 -2.04
C ILE A 153 6.15 14.54 -1.59
N LYS A 154 6.26 13.56 -2.48
CA LYS A 154 6.88 12.26 -2.19
C LYS A 154 7.98 11.95 -3.19
N ARG A 155 9.18 11.62 -2.69
CA ARG A 155 10.29 11.05 -3.45
C ARG A 155 10.19 9.53 -3.42
N ASP A 156 10.25 8.87 -4.56
CA ASP A 156 10.30 7.41 -4.63
C ASP A 156 11.74 6.86 -4.67
N ASN A 157 11.86 5.52 -4.66
CA ASN A 157 13.15 4.85 -4.69
C ASN A 157 13.89 4.98 -6.02
N CYS A 158 13.21 5.46 -7.07
CA CYS A 158 13.79 5.75 -8.39
C CYS A 158 14.19 7.21 -8.54
N GLY A 159 14.08 8.02 -7.47
CA GLY A 159 14.37 9.45 -7.47
C GLY A 159 13.34 10.27 -8.23
N ASP A 160 12.17 9.70 -8.54
CA ASP A 160 11.04 10.46 -9.09
C ASP A 160 10.24 11.11 -7.97
N PHE A 161 9.73 12.32 -8.26
CA PHE A 161 8.87 13.06 -7.34
C PHE A 161 7.42 12.95 -7.76
N TRP A 162 6.57 12.88 -6.77
CA TRP A 162 5.14 12.71 -6.91
C TRP A 162 4.42 13.77 -6.09
N LEU A 163 3.51 14.47 -6.75
CA LEU A 163 2.53 15.36 -6.13
C LEU A 163 1.31 14.52 -5.74
N CYS A 164 1.00 14.44 -4.46
CA CYS A 164 -0.16 13.74 -3.94
C CYS A 164 -1.13 14.75 -3.34
N ILE A 165 -2.33 14.85 -3.90
CA ILE A 165 -3.39 15.77 -3.46
C ILE A 165 -4.46 14.95 -2.78
N VAL A 166 -4.78 15.25 -1.52
CA VAL A 166 -5.92 14.66 -0.81
C VAL A 166 -7.07 15.64 -0.86
N CYS A 167 -8.17 15.25 -1.50
CA CYS A 167 -9.39 16.03 -1.58
C CYS A 167 -10.49 15.40 -0.72
N ALA A 168 -11.27 16.24 -0.04
CA ALA A 168 -12.57 15.85 0.45
C ALA A 168 -13.55 15.92 -0.72
N LYS A 169 -14.26 14.84 -0.94
CA LYS A 169 -15.41 14.79 -1.84
C LYS A 169 -16.66 14.66 -0.96
N PRO A 170 -17.77 15.32 -1.25
CA PRO A 170 -19.04 15.00 -0.61
C PRO A 170 -19.26 13.49 -0.71
N ALA A 171 -19.76 12.87 0.34
CA ALA A 171 -20.19 11.50 0.26
C ALA A 171 -21.30 11.46 -0.81
N SER A 172 -21.00 10.89 -1.98
CA SER A 172 -22.08 10.45 -2.87
C SER A 172 -22.80 9.35 -2.10
N GLU A 173 -24.10 9.40 -2.03
CA GLU A 173 -24.90 8.29 -1.54
C GLU A 173 -24.55 7.08 -2.43
N ILE A 174 -23.75 6.18 -1.87
CA ILE A 174 -23.46 4.90 -2.53
C ILE A 174 -24.66 4.03 -2.24
N ILE A 175 -25.56 3.92 -3.18
CA ILE A 175 -26.71 3.01 -3.10
C ILE A 175 -26.15 1.59 -3.11
N PRO A 176 -26.44 0.76 -2.08
CA PRO A 176 -26.03 -0.64 -2.09
C PRO A 176 -26.56 -1.31 -3.37
N ARG A 177 -25.66 -1.89 -4.13
CA ARG A 177 -26.02 -2.59 -5.35
C ARG A 177 -26.49 -4.00 -4.99
N LYS A 178 -27.74 -4.33 -5.31
CA LYS A 178 -28.20 -5.72 -5.34
C LYS A 178 -27.80 -6.34 -6.66
N GLY A 179 -27.13 -7.47 -6.64
CA GLY A 179 -26.66 -8.14 -7.84
C GLY A 179 -26.16 -9.56 -7.54
N ASN A 180 -25.45 -10.12 -8.49
CA ASN A 180 -24.91 -11.48 -8.37
C ASN A 180 -23.79 -11.54 -7.34
N ALA A 181 -23.70 -12.65 -6.63
CA ALA A 181 -22.60 -12.98 -5.72
C ALA A 181 -21.65 -13.98 -6.36
N ILE A 182 -20.34 -13.91 -6.02
CA ILE A 182 -19.35 -14.88 -6.47
C ILE A 182 -18.36 -15.21 -5.35
N GLY A 183 -17.95 -16.48 -5.28
CA GLY A 183 -16.85 -16.94 -4.45
C GLY A 183 -15.58 -17.12 -5.28
N TYR A 184 -14.44 -16.71 -4.75
CA TYR A 184 -13.13 -16.92 -5.39
C TYR A 184 -12.19 -17.67 -4.47
N ASP A 185 -11.63 -18.77 -4.97
CA ASP A 185 -10.46 -19.44 -4.40
C ASP A 185 -9.16 -18.89 -4.99
N PHE A 186 -8.15 -18.61 -4.14
CA PHE A 186 -6.82 -18.16 -4.53
C PHE A 186 -5.86 -19.33 -4.72
N GLY A 187 -5.44 -19.56 -5.96
CA GLY A 187 -4.52 -20.64 -6.31
C GLY A 187 -3.11 -20.20 -6.68
N LEU A 188 -2.16 -21.17 -6.64
CA LEU A 188 -0.77 -20.99 -7.09
C LEU A 188 -0.58 -21.28 -8.58
N LYS A 189 -1.48 -22.01 -9.20
CA LYS A 189 -1.50 -22.26 -10.66
C LYS A 189 -2.38 -21.24 -11.35
N THR A 190 -3.63 -21.21 -10.96
CA THR A 190 -4.64 -20.21 -11.36
C THR A 190 -4.69 -19.12 -10.29
N PHE A 191 -4.71 -17.85 -10.68
CA PHE A 191 -4.73 -16.74 -9.72
C PHE A 191 -6.04 -16.69 -8.93
N LEU A 192 -7.18 -16.84 -9.63
CA LEU A 192 -8.52 -16.94 -9.06
C LEU A 192 -9.31 -18.03 -9.79
N THR A 193 -9.97 -18.88 -9.04
CA THR A 193 -11.00 -19.80 -9.55
C THR A 193 -12.35 -19.34 -9.01
N GLY A 194 -13.29 -19.03 -9.88
CA GLY A 194 -14.64 -18.58 -9.52
C GLY A 194 -15.60 -19.72 -9.27
N SER A 195 -16.61 -19.49 -8.43
CA SER A 195 -17.72 -20.41 -8.17
C SER A 195 -18.62 -20.62 -9.42
N ASP A 196 -18.52 -19.75 -10.41
CA ASP A 196 -19.12 -19.86 -11.73
C ASP A 196 -18.31 -20.72 -12.72
N GLY A 197 -17.20 -21.31 -12.28
CA GLY A 197 -16.27 -22.07 -13.12
C GLY A 197 -15.22 -21.22 -13.83
N SER A 198 -15.26 -19.91 -13.70
CA SER A 198 -14.27 -19.01 -14.32
C SER A 198 -12.86 -19.24 -13.74
N ARG A 199 -11.84 -19.09 -14.60
CA ARG A 199 -10.44 -19.24 -14.20
C ARG A 199 -9.62 -18.06 -14.69
N ILE A 200 -8.98 -17.37 -13.78
CA ILE A 200 -8.16 -16.18 -14.05
C ILE A 200 -6.70 -16.51 -13.81
N GLU A 201 -5.92 -16.52 -14.89
CA GLU A 201 -4.49 -16.83 -14.86
C GLU A 201 -3.68 -15.60 -14.43
N SER A 202 -2.61 -15.82 -13.65
CA SER A 202 -1.66 -14.76 -13.34
C SER A 202 -0.74 -14.46 -14.53
N PRO A 203 -0.53 -13.20 -14.93
CA PRO A 203 0.45 -12.85 -15.94
C PRO A 203 1.91 -13.09 -15.55
N ARG A 204 2.22 -13.45 -14.29
CA ARG A 204 3.55 -13.76 -13.74
C ARG A 204 4.61 -12.71 -14.10
N PHE A 205 4.32 -11.46 -13.80
CA PHE A 205 5.16 -10.34 -14.20
C PHE A 205 6.60 -10.42 -13.66
N LEU A 206 6.80 -10.89 -12.43
CA LEU A 206 8.13 -11.04 -11.84
C LEU A 206 8.92 -12.13 -12.53
N GLU A 207 8.30 -13.26 -12.81
CA GLU A 207 8.92 -14.41 -13.50
C GLU A 207 9.36 -14.01 -14.91
N LYS A 208 8.49 -13.39 -15.70
CA LYS A 208 8.81 -12.88 -17.04
C LYS A 208 9.96 -11.86 -17.08
N ASN A 209 10.18 -11.13 -15.99
CA ASN A 209 11.25 -10.15 -15.89
C ASN A 209 12.46 -10.63 -15.05
N ALA A 210 12.49 -11.91 -14.63
CA ALA A 210 13.48 -12.45 -13.71
C ALA A 210 14.92 -12.34 -14.25
N THR A 211 15.13 -12.62 -15.53
CA THR A 211 16.45 -12.53 -16.18
C THR A 211 16.96 -11.09 -16.18
N ALA A 212 16.14 -10.12 -16.59
CA ALA A 212 16.51 -8.72 -16.62
C ALA A 212 16.79 -8.15 -15.21
N LEU A 213 16.02 -8.60 -14.20
CA LEU A 213 16.24 -8.24 -12.80
C LEU A 213 17.54 -8.84 -12.27
N ARG A 214 17.83 -10.12 -12.59
CA ARG A 214 19.07 -10.80 -12.18
C ARG A 214 20.29 -10.11 -12.78
N SER A 215 20.30 -9.82 -14.08
CA SER A 215 21.38 -9.11 -14.75
C SER A 215 21.64 -7.73 -14.14
N ALA A 216 20.60 -6.96 -13.89
CA ALA A 216 20.74 -5.65 -13.24
C ALA A 216 21.30 -5.77 -11.81
N GLN A 217 20.87 -6.79 -11.05
CA GLN A 217 21.35 -7.04 -9.69
C GLN A 217 22.84 -7.46 -9.71
N GLN A 218 23.25 -8.31 -10.63
CA GLN A 218 24.66 -8.69 -10.82
C GLN A 218 25.52 -7.49 -11.21
N ALA A 219 25.02 -6.62 -12.13
CA ALA A 219 25.68 -5.39 -12.50
C ALA A 219 25.87 -4.45 -11.31
N LEU A 220 24.87 -4.34 -10.44
CA LEU A 220 24.95 -3.57 -9.20
C LEU A 220 26.01 -4.12 -8.24
N ASN A 221 26.03 -5.45 -8.04
CA ASN A 221 26.94 -6.12 -7.10
C ASN A 221 28.43 -5.96 -7.50
N ARG A 222 28.71 -5.83 -8.81
CA ARG A 222 30.07 -5.62 -9.35
C ARG A 222 30.58 -4.18 -9.15
N LYS A 223 29.73 -3.23 -8.69
CA LYS A 223 30.12 -1.82 -8.55
C LYS A 223 30.56 -1.51 -7.11
N ARG A 224 31.60 -0.68 -6.98
CA ARG A 224 32.07 -0.15 -5.67
C ARG A 224 30.93 0.60 -4.98
N LYS A 225 30.50 0.11 -3.82
CA LYS A 225 29.41 0.69 -3.03
C LYS A 225 29.67 2.17 -2.73
N GLY A 226 28.66 3.02 -3.00
CA GLY A 226 28.76 4.48 -2.80
C GLY A 226 29.30 5.25 -4.00
N SER A 227 29.86 4.62 -5.02
CA SER A 227 30.33 5.28 -6.24
C SER A 227 29.16 5.82 -7.10
N ALA A 228 29.46 6.71 -8.04
CA ALA A 228 28.46 7.22 -8.99
C ALA A 228 27.87 6.07 -9.84
N ASN A 229 28.72 5.15 -10.31
CA ASN A 229 28.28 3.99 -11.09
C ASN A 229 27.45 3.03 -10.27
N TRP A 230 27.73 2.82 -8.98
CA TRP A 230 26.89 2.03 -8.09
C TRP A 230 25.51 2.68 -7.89
N ARG A 231 25.45 4.00 -7.74
CA ARG A 231 24.18 4.73 -7.61
C ARG A 231 23.32 4.60 -8.87
N ARG A 232 23.94 4.67 -10.07
CA ARG A 232 23.26 4.47 -11.36
C ARG A 232 22.71 3.05 -11.48
N ALA A 233 23.54 2.03 -11.20
CA ALA A 233 23.13 0.62 -11.23
C ALA A 233 22.01 0.32 -10.22
N LYS A 234 22.09 0.89 -9.00
CA LYS A 234 21.03 0.78 -7.99
C LYS A 234 19.71 1.36 -8.48
N MET A 235 19.76 2.48 -9.19
CA MET A 235 18.57 3.11 -9.76
C MET A 235 17.98 2.27 -10.89
N ASP A 236 18.80 1.62 -11.73
CA ASP A 236 18.34 0.70 -12.77
C ASP A 236 17.59 -0.50 -12.16
N VAL A 237 18.16 -1.14 -11.14
CA VAL A 237 17.46 -2.20 -10.38
C VAL A 237 16.13 -1.71 -9.83
N ALA A 238 16.10 -0.52 -9.21
CA ALA A 238 14.87 0.03 -8.64
C ALA A 238 13.80 0.29 -9.73
N ARG A 239 14.19 0.77 -10.91
CA ARG A 239 13.29 1.00 -12.05
C ARG A 239 12.71 -0.29 -12.61
N LYS A 240 13.50 -1.37 -12.70
CA LYS A 240 13.00 -2.68 -13.14
C LYS A 240 11.98 -3.25 -12.18
N TYR A 241 12.22 -3.19 -10.87
CA TYR A 241 11.21 -3.55 -9.87
C TYR A 241 9.96 -2.67 -9.93
N GLN A 242 10.13 -1.36 -10.16
CA GLN A 242 9.01 -0.43 -10.31
C GLN A 242 8.16 -0.76 -11.54
N TYR A 243 8.79 -1.12 -12.66
CA TYR A 243 8.10 -1.56 -13.88
C TYR A 243 7.22 -2.79 -13.61
N VAL A 244 7.78 -3.84 -13.01
CA VAL A 244 7.03 -5.06 -12.64
C VAL A 244 5.84 -4.74 -11.75
N ARG A 245 6.09 -3.95 -10.68
CA ARG A 245 5.03 -3.53 -9.75
C ARG A 245 3.92 -2.72 -10.42
N ASN A 246 4.28 -1.79 -11.30
CA ASN A 246 3.29 -0.96 -11.98
C ASN A 246 2.43 -1.79 -12.94
N ARG A 247 3.04 -2.72 -13.70
CA ARG A 247 2.32 -3.63 -14.59
C ARG A 247 1.35 -4.53 -13.81
N ARG A 248 1.82 -5.11 -12.70
CA ARG A 248 0.98 -5.92 -11.81
C ARG A 248 -0.19 -5.11 -11.25
N LYS A 249 0.08 -3.90 -10.78
CA LYS A 249 -0.94 -3.02 -10.21
C LYS A 249 -1.98 -2.58 -11.25
N ASP A 250 -1.57 -2.29 -12.47
CA ASP A 250 -2.49 -1.98 -13.59
C ASP A 250 -3.42 -3.16 -13.87
N TRP A 251 -2.86 -4.36 -13.94
CA TRP A 251 -3.65 -5.58 -14.12
C TRP A 251 -4.64 -5.81 -12.98
N PHE A 252 -4.22 -5.63 -11.73
CA PHE A 252 -5.10 -5.73 -10.57
C PHE A 252 -6.25 -4.74 -10.60
N TYR A 253 -5.99 -3.50 -11.02
CA TYR A 253 -7.05 -2.51 -11.15
C TYR A 253 -8.06 -2.89 -12.24
N LYS A 254 -7.59 -3.36 -13.39
CA LYS A 254 -8.46 -3.80 -14.48
C LYS A 254 -9.33 -4.98 -14.06
N LEU A 255 -8.72 -5.98 -13.46
CA LEU A 255 -9.44 -7.15 -12.95
C LEU A 255 -10.43 -6.78 -11.84
N ALA A 256 -10.04 -5.93 -10.88
CA ALA A 256 -10.93 -5.53 -9.81
C ALA A 256 -12.11 -4.66 -10.28
N VAL A 257 -11.91 -3.84 -11.31
CA VAL A 257 -12.99 -3.07 -11.95
C VAL A 257 -13.95 -4.01 -12.66
N ASP A 258 -13.43 -4.99 -13.40
CA ASP A 258 -14.23 -5.98 -14.11
C ASP A 258 -15.09 -6.79 -13.14
N ILE A 259 -14.51 -7.37 -12.09
CA ILE A 259 -15.24 -8.09 -11.04
C ILE A 259 -16.29 -7.19 -10.37
N ALA A 260 -15.93 -5.97 -9.96
CA ALA A 260 -16.85 -5.06 -9.29
C ALA A 260 -17.97 -4.54 -10.21
N SER A 261 -17.82 -4.63 -11.54
CA SER A 261 -18.88 -4.31 -12.49
C SER A 261 -19.92 -5.42 -12.62
N GLN A 262 -19.51 -6.69 -12.43
CA GLN A 262 -20.34 -7.87 -12.64
C GLN A 262 -21.02 -8.32 -11.34
N TYR A 263 -20.34 -8.24 -10.20
CA TYR A 263 -20.79 -8.79 -8.91
C TYR A 263 -20.97 -7.70 -7.85
N SER A 264 -22.02 -7.82 -7.04
CA SER A 264 -22.25 -6.98 -5.86
C SER A 264 -21.53 -7.53 -4.64
N ASP A 265 -21.53 -8.86 -4.49
CA ASP A 265 -20.98 -9.55 -3.34
C ASP A 265 -19.86 -10.49 -3.79
N VAL A 266 -18.68 -10.31 -3.22
CA VAL A 266 -17.51 -11.13 -3.54
C VAL A 266 -17.02 -11.79 -2.26
N CYS A 267 -16.98 -13.13 -2.26
CA CYS A 267 -16.50 -13.92 -1.13
C CYS A 267 -15.09 -14.45 -1.42
N ILE A 268 -14.19 -14.32 -0.45
CA ILE A 268 -12.79 -14.80 -0.53
C ILE A 268 -12.33 -15.38 0.79
N GLU A 269 -11.32 -16.25 0.79
CA GLU A 269 -10.65 -16.68 2.03
C GLU A 269 -9.76 -15.58 2.65
N ASP A 270 -9.68 -15.52 4.00
CA ASP A 270 -8.69 -14.72 4.72
C ASP A 270 -7.34 -15.44 4.79
N LEU A 271 -6.59 -15.40 3.70
CA LEU A 271 -5.32 -16.12 3.57
C LEU A 271 -4.22 -15.61 4.52
N ASN A 272 -3.51 -16.53 5.17
CA ASN A 272 -2.29 -16.22 5.90
C ASN A 272 -1.09 -16.08 4.94
N ILE A 273 -1.03 -14.94 4.24
CA ILE A 273 0.02 -14.68 3.24
C ILE A 273 1.43 -14.79 3.82
N LYS A 274 1.65 -14.47 5.11
CA LYS A 274 2.96 -14.59 5.75
C LYS A 274 3.42 -16.04 5.86
N ALA A 275 2.54 -16.95 6.30
CA ALA A 275 2.84 -18.37 6.36
C ALA A 275 3.08 -18.95 4.96
N MET A 276 2.23 -18.56 4.00
CA MET A 276 2.41 -18.97 2.59
C MET A 276 3.73 -18.49 1.99
N GLN A 277 4.22 -17.29 2.33
CA GLN A 277 5.51 -16.78 1.88
C GLN A 277 6.69 -17.58 2.42
N GLN A 278 6.59 -18.14 3.62
CA GLN A 278 7.63 -19.01 4.18
C GLN A 278 7.73 -20.32 3.39
N LEU A 279 6.60 -20.88 2.96
CA LEU A 279 6.54 -22.15 2.23
C LEU A 279 6.87 -22.01 0.74
N TRP A 280 6.33 -21.00 0.07
CA TRP A 280 6.38 -20.84 -1.39
C TRP A 280 7.12 -19.57 -1.87
N GLY A 281 7.68 -18.80 -0.96
CA GLY A 281 8.66 -17.73 -1.20
C GLY A 281 8.29 -16.74 -2.31
N ARG A 282 9.08 -16.74 -3.38
CA ARG A 282 8.97 -15.75 -4.47
C ARG A 282 7.68 -15.81 -5.25
N LYS A 283 7.05 -16.99 -5.40
CA LYS A 283 5.78 -17.13 -6.11
C LYS A 283 4.67 -16.35 -5.44
N ILE A 284 4.53 -16.51 -4.12
CA ILE A 284 3.54 -15.75 -3.34
C ILE A 284 3.80 -14.23 -3.38
N SER A 285 5.08 -13.83 -3.38
CA SER A 285 5.45 -12.42 -3.50
C SER A 285 5.07 -11.82 -4.87
N ASP A 286 5.09 -12.61 -5.93
CA ASP A 286 4.65 -12.17 -7.27
C ASP A 286 3.13 -12.02 -7.36
N TYR A 287 2.38 -12.90 -6.71
CA TYR A 287 0.91 -12.81 -6.69
C TYR A 287 0.38 -11.60 -5.89
N ALA A 288 1.07 -11.17 -4.83
CA ALA A 288 0.71 -9.99 -4.02
C ALA A 288 -0.80 -9.91 -3.68
N PHE A 289 -1.41 -11.03 -3.27
CA PHE A 289 -2.83 -11.17 -2.98
C PHE A 289 -3.38 -10.07 -2.07
N THR A 290 -2.65 -9.67 -1.03
CA THR A 290 -3.06 -8.58 -0.12
C THR A 290 -3.26 -7.25 -0.86
N GLU A 291 -2.40 -6.93 -1.86
CA GLU A 291 -2.53 -5.72 -2.67
C GLU A 291 -3.78 -5.82 -3.56
N PHE A 292 -4.02 -6.99 -4.17
CA PHE A 292 -5.22 -7.24 -4.98
C PHE A 292 -6.50 -7.12 -4.16
N VAL A 293 -6.59 -7.81 -3.01
CA VAL A 293 -7.75 -7.76 -2.11
C VAL A 293 -8.08 -6.32 -1.70
N SER A 294 -7.05 -5.53 -1.34
CA SER A 294 -7.24 -4.12 -0.99
C SER A 294 -7.78 -3.27 -2.16
N ILE A 295 -7.32 -3.55 -3.39
CA ILE A 295 -7.81 -2.87 -4.60
C ILE A 295 -9.24 -3.29 -4.89
N LEU A 296 -9.55 -4.59 -4.83
CA LEU A 296 -10.89 -5.14 -5.06
C LEU A 296 -11.91 -4.56 -4.08
N GLN A 297 -11.60 -4.59 -2.78
CA GLN A 297 -12.45 -3.99 -1.75
C GLN A 297 -12.73 -2.51 -2.02
N ASN A 298 -11.72 -1.76 -2.47
CA ASN A 298 -11.89 -0.33 -2.81
C ASN A 298 -12.75 -0.14 -4.08
N GLN A 299 -12.68 -1.03 -5.07
CA GLN A 299 -13.54 -0.93 -6.25
C GLN A 299 -14.98 -1.32 -5.92
N LEU A 300 -15.21 -2.42 -5.21
CA LEU A 300 -16.54 -2.80 -4.72
C LEU A 300 -17.20 -1.68 -3.91
N SER A 301 -16.48 -1.09 -2.95
CA SER A 301 -17.01 0.05 -2.16
C SER A 301 -17.44 1.25 -3.02
N LYS A 302 -16.87 1.45 -4.20
CA LYS A 302 -17.27 2.52 -5.12
C LYS A 302 -18.55 2.22 -5.90
N THR A 303 -18.81 0.95 -6.14
CA THR A 303 -20.00 0.47 -6.88
C THR A 303 -21.14 0.06 -5.96
N GLY A 304 -20.99 0.23 -4.63
CA GLY A 304 -21.98 -0.20 -3.64
C GLY A 304 -21.94 -1.69 -3.34
N GLY A 305 -20.92 -2.42 -3.81
CA GLY A 305 -20.72 -3.83 -3.53
C GLY A 305 -19.93 -4.08 -2.24
N GLN A 306 -19.90 -5.34 -1.81
CA GLN A 306 -19.25 -5.78 -0.57
C GLN A 306 -18.25 -6.90 -0.82
N LEU A 307 -17.23 -6.98 0.06
CA LEU A 307 -16.24 -8.05 0.09
C LEU A 307 -16.37 -8.80 1.40
N HIS A 308 -16.75 -10.08 1.32
CA HIS A 308 -16.90 -10.98 2.45
C HIS A 308 -15.65 -11.85 2.59
N LYS A 309 -15.14 -12.01 3.82
CA LYS A 309 -13.96 -12.83 4.10
C LYS A 309 -14.37 -14.03 4.91
N VAL A 310 -14.18 -15.19 4.34
CA VAL A 310 -14.39 -16.49 5.00
C VAL A 310 -13.20 -16.80 5.92
N ASP A 311 -13.46 -17.40 7.06
CA ASP A 311 -12.40 -17.77 8.01
C ASP A 311 -11.38 -18.70 7.36
N ARG A 312 -10.10 -18.48 7.66
CA ARG A 312 -8.96 -19.21 7.10
C ARG A 312 -8.91 -20.70 7.46
N PHE A 313 -9.61 -21.09 8.50
CA PHE A 313 -9.69 -22.48 8.96
C PHE A 313 -10.91 -23.21 8.41
N TYR A 314 -11.78 -22.52 7.68
CA TYR A 314 -12.91 -23.14 6.99
C TYR A 314 -12.39 -24.13 5.94
N PRO A 315 -12.81 -25.43 5.98
CA PRO A 315 -12.25 -26.46 5.11
C PRO A 315 -12.84 -26.41 3.68
N SER A 316 -12.76 -25.27 3.01
CA SER A 316 -13.38 -24.99 1.71
C SER A 316 -13.09 -26.07 0.66
N SER A 317 -11.83 -26.52 0.55
CA SER A 317 -11.42 -27.53 -0.43
C SER A 317 -11.74 -28.98 -0.04
N LYS A 318 -12.03 -29.23 1.27
CA LYS A 318 -12.34 -30.56 1.80
C LYS A 318 -13.83 -30.82 1.97
N THR A 319 -14.66 -29.79 1.94
CA THR A 319 -16.12 -29.89 2.05
C THR A 319 -16.71 -30.17 0.68
N CYS A 320 -17.54 -31.17 0.55
CA CYS A 320 -18.29 -31.41 -0.67
C CYS A 320 -19.36 -30.34 -0.86
N SER A 321 -19.29 -29.59 -1.98
CA SER A 321 -20.26 -28.54 -2.29
C SER A 321 -21.69 -29.08 -2.59
N HIS A 322 -21.84 -30.39 -2.84
CA HIS A 322 -23.14 -31.02 -3.10
C HIS A 322 -23.85 -31.48 -1.84
N CYS A 323 -23.14 -32.19 -0.95
CA CYS A 323 -23.77 -32.81 0.21
C CYS A 323 -23.26 -32.30 1.56
N GLY A 324 -22.25 -31.43 1.59
CA GLY A 324 -21.69 -30.87 2.82
C GLY A 324 -20.74 -31.82 3.58
N HIS A 325 -20.49 -33.04 3.10
CA HIS A 325 -19.57 -33.98 3.75
C HIS A 325 -18.14 -33.44 3.74
N ILE A 326 -17.43 -33.57 4.86
CA ILE A 326 -16.03 -33.10 5.01
C ILE A 326 -15.11 -34.31 5.03
N VAL A 327 -14.20 -34.40 4.06
CA VAL A 327 -13.18 -35.46 4.04
C VAL A 327 -12.02 -35.11 4.99
N GLU A 328 -11.55 -36.11 5.76
CA GLU A 328 -10.51 -35.90 6.78
C GLU A 328 -9.18 -35.47 6.20
N GLY A 329 -8.73 -36.06 5.10
CA GLY A 329 -7.47 -35.81 4.46
C GLY A 329 -7.61 -35.60 2.95
N MET A 330 -6.95 -34.55 2.39
CA MET A 330 -6.86 -34.34 0.96
C MET A 330 -5.43 -33.85 0.63
N PRO A 331 -4.59 -34.68 -0.02
CA PRO A 331 -3.26 -34.29 -0.47
C PRO A 331 -3.29 -33.05 -1.39
N LEU A 332 -2.22 -32.23 -1.35
CA LEU A 332 -2.18 -30.96 -2.11
C LEU A 332 -2.10 -31.14 -3.63
N ASP A 333 -1.68 -32.29 -4.09
CA ASP A 333 -1.56 -32.67 -5.51
C ASP A 333 -2.87 -33.15 -6.13
N VAL A 334 -3.84 -33.60 -5.30
CA VAL A 334 -5.18 -34.03 -5.75
C VAL A 334 -5.92 -32.82 -6.30
N ARG A 335 -6.32 -32.87 -7.58
CA ARG A 335 -7.07 -31.83 -8.28
C ARG A 335 -8.53 -32.18 -8.52
N ARG A 336 -8.81 -33.47 -8.68
CA ARG A 336 -10.15 -34.01 -8.82
C ARG A 336 -10.36 -35.13 -7.82
N TRP A 337 -11.52 -35.17 -7.21
CA TRP A 337 -11.84 -36.17 -6.20
C TRP A 337 -13.33 -36.52 -6.25
N GLU A 338 -13.65 -37.72 -5.84
CA GLU A 338 -15.02 -38.21 -5.70
C GLU A 338 -15.44 -38.10 -4.25
N CYS A 339 -16.64 -37.55 -4.00
CA CYS A 339 -17.20 -37.52 -2.65
C CYS A 339 -17.59 -38.93 -2.20
N PRO A 340 -17.13 -39.43 -1.04
CA PRO A 340 -17.44 -40.79 -0.60
C PRO A 340 -18.91 -41.01 -0.20
N ILE A 341 -19.70 -39.94 -0.06
CA ILE A 341 -21.10 -40.01 0.35
C ILE A 341 -22.07 -39.86 -0.83
N CYS A 342 -21.89 -38.83 -1.65
CA CYS A 342 -22.81 -38.53 -2.77
C CYS A 342 -22.26 -38.88 -4.14
N HIS A 343 -21.03 -39.41 -4.22
CA HIS A 343 -20.34 -39.82 -5.45
C HIS A 343 -20.16 -38.71 -6.51
N ALA A 344 -20.32 -37.44 -6.10
CA ALA A 344 -20.08 -36.32 -7.00
C ALA A 344 -18.58 -36.19 -7.32
N MET A 345 -18.25 -36.09 -8.61
CA MET A 345 -16.90 -35.81 -9.07
C MET A 345 -16.64 -34.29 -9.02
N LEU A 346 -15.68 -33.86 -8.22
CA LEU A 346 -15.42 -32.47 -7.89
C LEU A 346 -14.03 -32.03 -8.36
N ASP A 347 -13.95 -30.87 -9.03
CA ASP A 347 -12.71 -30.14 -9.19
C ASP A 347 -12.41 -29.41 -7.86
N ARG A 348 -11.24 -29.60 -7.29
CA ARG A 348 -10.89 -29.12 -5.96
C ARG A 348 -11.02 -27.59 -5.83
N ASP A 349 -10.46 -26.84 -6.79
CA ASP A 349 -10.41 -25.37 -6.73
C ASP A 349 -11.83 -24.80 -7.02
N GLY A 350 -12.58 -25.39 -7.97
CA GLY A 350 -13.97 -25.03 -8.24
C GLY A 350 -14.92 -25.34 -7.07
N ASN A 351 -14.76 -26.51 -6.45
CA ASN A 351 -15.51 -26.91 -5.25
C ASN A 351 -15.24 -25.93 -4.09
N ALA A 352 -13.96 -25.56 -3.88
CA ALA A 352 -13.59 -24.59 -2.86
C ALA A 352 -14.26 -23.23 -3.10
N ALA A 353 -14.26 -22.74 -4.34
CA ALA A 353 -14.89 -21.48 -4.70
C ALA A 353 -16.40 -21.45 -4.41
N VAL A 354 -17.12 -22.55 -4.69
CA VAL A 354 -18.54 -22.70 -4.35
C VAL A 354 -18.75 -22.67 -2.83
N ASN A 355 -17.95 -23.41 -2.07
CA ASN A 355 -18.03 -23.42 -0.62
C ASN A 355 -17.69 -22.05 0.02
N ILE A 356 -16.71 -21.31 -0.55
CA ILE A 356 -16.37 -19.95 -0.15
C ILE A 356 -17.55 -19.00 -0.39
N LEU A 357 -18.26 -19.15 -1.51
CA LEU A 357 -19.47 -18.37 -1.78
C LEU A 357 -20.54 -18.64 -0.72
N VAL A 358 -20.89 -19.90 -0.53
CA VAL A 358 -21.95 -20.32 0.42
C VAL A 358 -21.65 -19.83 1.83
N GLU A 359 -20.42 -20.03 2.32
CA GLU A 359 -20.01 -19.61 3.67
C GLU A 359 -19.92 -18.10 3.82
N GLY A 360 -19.37 -17.42 2.81
CA GLY A 360 -19.24 -15.96 2.82
C GLY A 360 -20.59 -15.25 2.84
N MET A 361 -21.60 -15.80 2.16
CA MET A 361 -22.96 -15.23 2.14
C MET A 361 -23.76 -15.47 3.41
N LYS A 362 -23.36 -16.41 4.28
CA LYS A 362 -23.96 -16.56 5.63
C LYS A 362 -23.62 -15.41 6.55
N SER A 363 -22.51 -14.70 6.28
CA SER A 363 -22.00 -13.59 7.08
C SER A 363 -22.34 -12.20 6.48
N ALA A 364 -23.17 -12.17 5.41
CA ALA A 364 -23.52 -10.98 4.63
C ALA A 364 -24.66 -10.16 5.26
#